data_06b83bfe48fb31e8551072fddf343730
#
_entry.id   06b83bfe48fb31e8551072fddf343730
#
_cell.length_a   1.000
_cell.length_b   1.000
_cell.length_c   1.000
_cell.angle_alpha   90.00
_cell.angle_beta   90.00
_cell.angle_gamma   90.00
#
_symmetry.space_group_name_H-M   'P 1'
#
loop_
_entity.id
_entity.type
_entity.pdbx_description
1 polymer ?
#
loop_
_entity_poly.entity_id
_entity_poly.type
_entity_poly.pdbx_seq_one_letter_code
_entity_poly.pdbx_strand_id
1 'polypeptide(L)'
;MNMNSRNLFDRLEKEGKLKSQKADADFLNALLDAAGRNFEAALVVRGQVDEAAFKLFYDGLLQISRVVLLLNGLRPDDGEQHKTTFLVAGEILGPEYQGLIRKIQKLRVKRNLCLYDPKGLIGKSETEAMFFTAKKFWNKVRSYLEKTNPQLRLFERL
;
A
#
# COMPACT_ATOMS: atom_id res chain seq x y z
N MET A 1 -7.72 15.33 9.83
CA MET A 1 -6.42 14.81 10.31
C MET A 1 -6.32 15.07 11.80
N ASN A 2 -6.09 14.04 12.57
CA ASN A 2 -6.01 14.06 14.02
C ASN A 2 -4.72 14.80 14.47
N MET A 3 -4.74 15.47 15.66
CA MET A 3 -3.58 16.18 16.22
C MET A 3 -2.35 15.27 16.41
N ASN A 4 -2.58 14.00 16.76
CA ASN A 4 -1.51 12.98 16.85
C ASN A 4 -0.84 12.68 15.50
N SER A 5 -1.59 12.67 14.42
CA SER A 5 -1.06 12.42 13.07
C SER A 5 -0.20 13.59 12.58
N ARG A 6 -0.59 14.84 12.86
CA ARG A 6 0.25 16.01 12.58
C ARG A 6 1.60 15.94 13.31
N ASN A 7 1.57 15.65 14.60
CA ASN A 7 2.79 15.51 15.38
C ASN A 7 3.72 14.42 14.85
N LEU A 8 3.16 13.31 14.36
CA LEU A 8 3.95 12.25 13.72
C LEU A 8 4.58 12.73 12.41
N PHE A 9 3.82 13.40 11.55
CA PHE A 9 4.33 13.87 10.25
C PHE A 9 5.41 14.93 10.43
N ASP A 10 5.19 15.92 11.30
CA ASP A 10 6.19 16.95 11.64
C ASP A 10 7.49 16.32 12.16
N ARG A 11 7.38 15.29 12.98
CA ARG A 11 8.55 14.54 13.47
C ARG A 11 9.27 13.82 12.34
N LEU A 12 8.55 13.09 11.49
CA LEU A 12 9.15 12.35 10.38
C LEU A 12 9.78 13.27 9.34
N GLU A 13 9.22 14.46 9.11
CA GLU A 13 9.82 15.49 8.25
C GLU A 13 11.09 16.05 8.87
N LYS A 14 11.09 16.36 10.17
CA LYS A 14 12.30 16.82 10.90
C LYS A 14 13.42 15.78 10.92
N GLU A 15 13.05 14.49 10.97
CA GLU A 15 13.99 13.35 10.88
C GLU A 15 14.45 13.08 9.44
N GLY A 16 13.96 13.82 8.44
CA GLY A 16 14.25 13.61 7.03
C GLY A 16 13.63 12.36 6.42
N LYS A 17 12.67 11.73 7.10
CA LYS A 17 12.00 10.49 6.65
C LYS A 17 10.81 10.75 5.73
N LEU A 18 10.24 11.94 5.78
CA LEU A 18 9.20 12.42 4.87
C LEU A 18 9.66 13.68 4.18
N LYS A 19 9.25 13.85 2.94
CA LYS A 19 9.41 15.06 2.14
C LYS A 19 8.09 15.46 1.49
N SER A 20 7.92 16.75 1.26
CA SER A 20 6.82 17.27 0.47
C SER A 20 6.98 16.86 -1.00
N GLN A 21 5.90 16.41 -1.60
CA GLN A 21 5.82 16.14 -3.04
C GLN A 21 4.41 16.44 -3.55
N LYS A 22 4.31 17.34 -4.51
CA LYS A 22 3.07 17.54 -5.26
C LYS A 22 2.95 16.47 -6.35
N ALA A 23 1.75 15.95 -6.54
CA ALA A 23 1.40 15.05 -7.64
C ALA A 23 0.14 15.59 -8.32
N ASP A 24 0.14 15.56 -9.64
CA ASP A 24 -1.05 15.88 -10.43
C ASP A 24 -1.98 14.66 -10.56
N ALA A 25 -3.17 14.89 -11.08
CA ALA A 25 -4.16 13.83 -11.26
C ALA A 25 -3.70 12.73 -12.23
N ASP A 26 -2.92 13.07 -13.24
CA ASP A 26 -2.43 12.10 -14.22
C ASP A 26 -1.43 11.14 -13.59
N PHE A 27 -0.51 11.64 -12.77
CA PHE A 27 0.42 10.80 -12.03
C PHE A 27 -0.29 9.89 -11.02
N LEU A 28 -1.26 10.42 -10.29
CA LEU A 28 -2.06 9.63 -9.34
C LEU A 28 -2.87 8.54 -10.04
N ASN A 29 -3.51 8.87 -11.16
CA ASN A 29 -4.23 7.90 -11.98
C ASN A 29 -3.29 6.82 -12.55
N ALA A 30 -2.09 7.19 -13.00
CA ALA A 30 -1.09 6.22 -13.47
C ALA A 30 -0.68 5.22 -12.38
N LEU A 31 -0.53 5.66 -11.12
CA LEU A 31 -0.27 4.77 -9.98
C LEU A 31 -1.45 3.84 -9.69
N LEU A 32 -2.69 4.34 -9.76
CA LEU A 32 -3.89 3.53 -9.58
C LEU A 32 -4.04 2.50 -10.70
N ASP A 33 -3.82 2.91 -11.95
CA ASP A 33 -3.84 2.00 -13.11
C ASP A 33 -2.77 0.90 -12.97
N ALA A 34 -1.57 1.24 -12.48
CA ALA A 34 -0.51 0.26 -12.22
C ALA A 34 -0.89 -0.71 -11.08
N ALA A 35 -1.52 -0.21 -10.01
CA ALA A 35 -2.02 -1.06 -8.94
C ALA A 35 -3.11 -2.03 -9.45
N GLY A 36 -4.03 -1.55 -10.28
CA GLY A 36 -5.06 -2.37 -10.92
C GLY A 36 -4.46 -3.49 -11.77
N ARG A 37 -3.50 -3.17 -12.65
CA ARG A 37 -2.78 -4.18 -13.45
C ARG A 37 -2.06 -5.21 -12.60
N ASN A 38 -1.43 -4.80 -11.50
CA ASN A 38 -0.78 -5.73 -10.57
C ASN A 38 -1.78 -6.66 -9.92
N PHE A 39 -2.94 -6.17 -9.51
CA PHE A 39 -3.98 -7.01 -8.93
C PHE A 39 -4.61 -7.97 -9.94
N GLU A 40 -4.87 -7.52 -11.16
CA GLU A 40 -5.35 -8.40 -12.25
C GLU A 40 -4.35 -9.52 -12.54
N ALA A 41 -3.08 -9.19 -12.70
CA ALA A 41 -2.02 -10.18 -12.93
C ALA A 41 -1.89 -11.15 -11.74
N ALA A 42 -1.98 -10.64 -10.51
CA ALA A 42 -1.94 -11.46 -9.31
C ALA A 42 -3.08 -12.49 -9.28
N LEU A 43 -4.29 -12.09 -9.65
CA LEU A 43 -5.46 -12.97 -9.72
C LEU A 43 -5.27 -14.08 -10.77
N VAL A 44 -4.65 -13.76 -11.91
CA VAL A 44 -4.38 -14.74 -12.98
C VAL A 44 -3.40 -15.82 -12.51
N VAL A 45 -2.31 -15.43 -11.82
CA VAL A 45 -1.26 -16.38 -11.41
C VAL A 45 -1.49 -17.00 -10.04
N ARG A 46 -2.48 -16.53 -9.29
CA ARG A 46 -2.85 -17.07 -7.98
C ARG A 46 -3.26 -18.54 -8.10
N GLY A 47 -2.66 -19.39 -7.26
CA GLY A 47 -2.86 -20.83 -7.29
C GLY A 47 -2.04 -21.57 -8.36
N GLN A 48 -1.28 -20.82 -9.18
CA GLN A 48 -0.33 -21.38 -10.15
C GLN A 48 1.11 -21.06 -9.74
N VAL A 49 1.39 -19.79 -9.42
CA VAL A 49 2.71 -19.31 -8.97
C VAL A 49 2.50 -18.41 -7.77
N ASP A 50 2.37 -19.01 -6.60
CA ASP A 50 1.99 -18.30 -5.35
C ASP A 50 2.92 -17.14 -5.01
N GLU A 51 4.24 -17.32 -5.15
CA GLU A 51 5.21 -16.26 -4.87
C GLU A 51 5.03 -15.05 -5.80
N ALA A 52 4.75 -15.28 -7.08
CA ALA A 52 4.50 -14.20 -8.03
C ALA A 52 3.19 -13.45 -7.69
N ALA A 53 2.13 -14.18 -7.38
CA ALA A 53 0.86 -13.58 -6.96
C ALA A 53 1.03 -12.73 -5.70
N PHE A 54 1.76 -13.25 -4.70
CA PHE A 54 2.06 -12.53 -3.47
C PHE A 54 2.77 -11.20 -3.73
N LYS A 55 3.82 -11.20 -4.56
CA LYS A 55 4.59 -10.00 -4.92
C LYS A 55 3.71 -8.97 -5.63
N LEU A 56 2.91 -9.41 -6.59
CA LEU A 56 2.02 -8.53 -7.36
C LEU A 56 0.94 -7.89 -6.48
N PHE A 57 0.30 -8.63 -5.56
CA PHE A 57 -0.62 -8.06 -4.58
C PHE A 57 0.08 -7.04 -3.68
N TYR A 58 1.28 -7.35 -3.22
CA TYR A 58 2.07 -6.44 -2.40
C TYR A 58 2.41 -5.13 -3.13
N ASP A 59 2.85 -5.22 -4.38
CA ASP A 59 3.20 -4.04 -5.18
C ASP A 59 1.97 -3.16 -5.44
N GLY A 60 0.80 -3.76 -5.69
CA GLY A 60 -0.46 -3.03 -5.79
C GLY A 60 -0.83 -2.31 -4.49
N LEU A 61 -0.69 -2.97 -3.34
CA LEU A 61 -0.91 -2.35 -2.02
C LEU A 61 0.03 -1.15 -1.79
N LEU A 62 1.30 -1.28 -2.17
CA LEU A 62 2.28 -0.21 -2.04
C LEU A 62 1.91 0.99 -2.90
N GLN A 63 1.51 0.76 -4.16
CA GLN A 63 1.09 1.82 -5.07
C GLN A 63 -0.15 2.57 -4.57
N ILE A 64 -1.17 1.86 -4.09
CA ILE A 64 -2.36 2.46 -3.48
C ILE A 64 -1.98 3.32 -2.26
N SER A 65 -1.12 2.79 -1.39
CA SER A 65 -0.65 3.53 -0.21
C SER A 65 0.13 4.80 -0.61
N ARG A 66 0.94 4.74 -1.67
CA ARG A 66 1.62 5.92 -2.22
C ARG A 66 0.64 6.97 -2.73
N VAL A 67 -0.46 6.57 -3.37
CA VAL A 67 -1.52 7.51 -3.78
C VAL A 67 -2.08 8.25 -2.56
N VAL A 68 -2.35 7.55 -1.47
CA VAL A 68 -2.84 8.17 -0.21
C VAL A 68 -1.86 9.22 0.32
N LEU A 69 -0.55 8.93 0.33
CA LEU A 69 0.47 9.90 0.75
C LEU A 69 0.51 11.11 -0.19
N LEU A 70 0.59 10.88 -1.50
CA LEU A 70 0.72 11.94 -2.50
C LEU A 70 -0.48 12.87 -2.55
N LEU A 71 -1.69 12.38 -2.28
CA LEU A 71 -2.89 13.22 -2.11
C LEU A 71 -2.76 14.18 -0.93
N ASN A 72 -1.91 13.85 0.05
CA ASN A 72 -1.59 14.70 1.19
C ASN A 72 -0.26 15.45 1.04
N GLY A 73 0.30 15.46 -0.17
CA GLY A 73 1.54 16.19 -0.47
C GLY A 73 2.80 15.58 0.14
N LEU A 74 2.78 14.29 0.47
CA LEU A 74 3.85 13.60 1.19
C LEU A 74 4.47 12.46 0.37
N ARG A 75 5.77 12.23 0.55
CA ARG A 75 6.47 11.02 0.13
C ARG A 75 7.50 10.60 1.18
N PRO A 76 7.79 9.30 1.32
CA PRO A 76 8.88 8.85 2.16
C PRO A 76 10.24 9.13 1.48
N ASP A 77 11.26 9.42 2.29
CA ASP A 77 12.64 9.68 1.84
C ASP A 77 13.69 9.07 2.79
N ASP A 78 13.33 7.97 3.40
CA ASP A 78 14.23 7.17 4.23
C ASP A 78 14.65 5.89 3.52
N GLY A 79 15.63 5.17 4.03
CA GLY A 79 16.04 3.87 3.52
C GLY A 79 14.96 2.76 3.69
N GLU A 80 13.89 3.04 4.42
CA GLU A 80 12.78 2.12 4.71
C GLU A 80 11.46 2.55 4.03
N GLN A 81 11.54 3.10 2.83
CA GLN A 81 10.41 3.75 2.13
C GLN A 81 9.10 2.95 2.14
N HIS A 82 9.15 1.62 1.95
CA HIS A 82 7.94 0.78 1.99
C HIS A 82 7.29 0.76 3.38
N LYS A 83 8.09 0.63 4.43
CA LYS A 83 7.61 0.63 5.82
C LYS A 83 6.95 1.96 6.17
N THR A 84 7.62 3.05 5.84
CA THR A 84 7.14 4.42 6.10
C THR A 84 5.90 4.74 5.27
N THR A 85 5.82 4.29 4.01
CA THR A 85 4.62 4.45 3.18
C THR A 85 3.39 3.83 3.85
N PHE A 86 3.46 2.58 4.29
CA PHE A 86 2.31 1.94 4.95
C PHE A 86 1.97 2.57 6.30
N LEU A 87 2.97 2.95 7.10
CA LEU A 87 2.74 3.62 8.37
C LEU A 87 1.98 4.93 8.17
N VAL A 88 2.48 5.79 7.29
CA VAL A 88 1.89 7.12 7.03
C VAL A 88 0.52 7.00 6.38
N ALA A 89 0.34 6.07 5.44
CA ALA A 89 -0.99 5.81 4.86
C ALA A 89 -2.01 5.41 5.93
N GLY A 90 -1.62 4.56 6.88
CA GLY A 90 -2.48 4.17 7.99
C GLY A 90 -2.87 5.33 8.90
N GLU A 91 -1.97 6.26 9.16
CA GLU A 91 -2.26 7.47 9.94
C GLU A 91 -3.20 8.45 9.21
N ILE A 92 -3.03 8.59 7.88
CA ILE A 92 -3.91 9.43 7.06
C ILE A 92 -5.32 8.83 7.00
N LEU A 93 -5.42 7.54 6.76
CA LEU A 93 -6.69 6.84 6.59
C LEU A 93 -7.49 6.71 7.90
N GLY A 94 -6.79 6.60 9.04
CA GLY A 94 -7.43 6.60 10.35
C GLY A 94 -7.39 5.27 11.11
N PRO A 95 -7.92 5.25 12.35
CA PRO A 95 -7.80 4.11 13.27
C PRO A 95 -8.39 2.81 12.74
N GLU A 96 -9.44 2.88 11.94
CA GLU A 96 -10.13 1.72 11.36
C GLU A 96 -9.28 0.94 10.33
N TYR A 97 -8.19 1.54 9.84
CA TYR A 97 -7.24 0.91 8.93
C TYR A 97 -6.04 0.26 9.63
N GLN A 98 -5.80 0.60 10.90
CA GLN A 98 -4.59 0.17 11.62
C GLN A 98 -4.44 -1.37 11.69
N GLY A 99 -5.55 -2.10 11.79
CA GLY A 99 -5.53 -3.57 11.76
C GLY A 99 -5.03 -4.13 10.43
N LEU A 100 -5.43 -3.54 9.31
CA LEU A 100 -4.96 -3.91 7.97
C LEU A 100 -3.49 -3.50 7.77
N ILE A 101 -3.11 -2.31 8.21
CA ILE A 101 -1.71 -1.85 8.13
C ILE A 101 -0.77 -2.78 8.89
N ARG A 102 -1.14 -3.22 10.10
CA ARG A 102 -0.33 -4.20 10.84
C ARG A 102 -0.17 -5.52 10.10
N LYS A 103 -1.23 -6.01 9.44
CA LYS A 103 -1.16 -7.21 8.59
C LYS A 103 -0.22 -7.01 7.39
N ILE A 104 -0.36 -5.87 6.69
CA ILE A 104 0.50 -5.53 5.55
C ILE A 104 1.97 -5.46 5.98
N GLN A 105 2.27 -4.84 7.14
CA GLN A 105 3.63 -4.77 7.66
C GLN A 105 4.22 -6.16 8.00
N LYS A 106 3.43 -7.07 8.55
CA LYS A 106 3.86 -8.47 8.78
C LYS A 106 4.17 -9.18 7.46
N LEU A 107 3.31 -9.02 6.45
CA LEU A 107 3.51 -9.62 5.12
C LEU A 107 4.72 -8.99 4.41
N ARG A 108 4.99 -7.69 4.60
CA ARG A 108 6.20 -7.02 4.11
C ARG A 108 7.46 -7.64 4.67
N VAL A 109 7.52 -7.87 5.97
CA VAL A 109 8.67 -8.54 6.60
C VAL A 109 8.89 -9.93 6.00
N LYS A 110 7.81 -10.69 5.83
CA LYS A 110 7.88 -12.03 5.21
C LYS A 110 8.38 -11.97 3.77
N ARG A 111 7.91 -11.02 2.95
CA ARG A 111 8.43 -10.77 1.60
C ARG A 111 9.94 -10.54 1.60
N ASN A 112 10.41 -9.70 2.50
CA ASN A 112 11.83 -9.39 2.59
C ASN A 112 12.67 -10.61 2.97
N LEU A 113 12.23 -11.40 3.92
CA LEU A 113 12.91 -12.65 4.30
C LEU A 113 13.03 -13.61 3.11
N CYS A 114 11.97 -13.75 2.31
CA CYS A 114 11.97 -14.62 1.13
C CYS A 114 12.91 -14.15 0.00
N LEU A 115 13.27 -12.87 -0.06
CA LEU A 115 14.23 -12.37 -1.03
C LEU A 115 15.67 -12.82 -0.72
N TYR A 116 15.98 -13.05 0.56
CA TYR A 116 17.33 -13.38 1.02
C TYR A 116 17.49 -14.86 1.42
N ASP A 117 16.40 -15.59 1.61
CA ASP A 117 16.39 -17.02 1.91
C ASP A 117 15.72 -17.80 0.77
N PRO A 118 16.51 -18.55 -0.05
CA PRO A 118 15.96 -19.35 -1.13
C PRO A 118 15.04 -20.50 -0.63
N LYS A 119 15.05 -20.81 0.67
CA LYS A 119 14.13 -21.71 1.32
C LYS A 119 12.92 -21.01 1.95
N GLY A 120 12.92 -19.68 1.93
CA GLY A 120 11.83 -18.84 2.42
C GLY A 120 10.63 -18.94 1.50
N LEU A 121 9.81 -19.95 1.72
CA LEU A 121 8.69 -20.28 0.87
C LEU A 121 7.49 -19.37 1.16
N ILE A 122 7.12 -18.56 0.18
CA ILE A 122 5.76 -18.05 0.07
C ILE A 122 4.94 -19.13 -0.60
N GLY A 123 4.11 -19.80 0.21
CA GLY A 123 3.20 -20.82 -0.27
C GLY A 123 1.78 -20.28 -0.43
N LYS A 124 0.85 -21.19 -0.65
CA LYS A 124 -0.58 -20.90 -0.82
C LYS A 124 -1.16 -20.12 0.35
N SER A 125 -0.84 -20.49 1.59
CA SER A 125 -1.39 -19.86 2.80
C SER A 125 -1.01 -18.37 2.89
N GLU A 126 0.23 -18.04 2.62
CA GLU A 126 0.72 -16.65 2.62
C GLU A 126 0.10 -15.83 1.49
N THR A 127 -0.02 -16.43 0.31
CA THR A 127 -0.63 -15.78 -0.86
C THR A 127 -2.10 -15.50 -0.63
N GLU A 128 -2.84 -16.42 -0.04
CA GLU A 128 -4.24 -16.22 0.32
C GLU A 128 -4.39 -15.12 1.39
N ALA A 129 -3.52 -15.10 2.40
CA ALA A 129 -3.51 -14.04 3.41
C ALA A 129 -3.24 -12.66 2.78
N MET A 130 -2.31 -12.59 1.82
CA MET A 130 -2.02 -11.38 1.06
C MET A 130 -3.22 -10.95 0.21
N PHE A 131 -3.84 -11.88 -0.52
CA PHE A 131 -5.03 -11.60 -1.33
C PHE A 131 -6.17 -11.01 -0.49
N PHE A 132 -6.55 -11.67 0.61
CA PHE A 132 -7.64 -11.17 1.46
C PHE A 132 -7.31 -9.82 2.10
N THR A 133 -6.05 -9.59 2.45
CA THR A 133 -5.59 -8.29 2.97
C THR A 133 -5.68 -7.21 1.89
N ALA A 134 -5.21 -7.50 0.67
CA ALA A 134 -5.28 -6.60 -0.46
C ALA A 134 -6.72 -6.25 -0.83
N LYS A 135 -7.59 -7.24 -0.90
CA LYS A 135 -9.03 -7.07 -1.16
C LYS A 135 -9.68 -6.14 -0.14
N LYS A 136 -9.49 -6.40 1.15
CA LYS A 136 -10.06 -5.57 2.21
C LYS A 136 -9.51 -4.14 2.17
N PHE A 137 -8.20 -4.01 2.01
CA PHE A 137 -7.55 -2.70 1.99
C PHE A 137 -8.02 -1.88 0.80
N TRP A 138 -7.97 -2.45 -0.42
CA TRP A 138 -8.42 -1.75 -1.62
C TRP A 138 -9.89 -1.34 -1.52
N ASN A 139 -10.78 -2.23 -1.15
CA ASN A 139 -12.21 -1.92 -1.10
C ASN A 139 -12.52 -0.80 -0.08
N LYS A 140 -11.80 -0.75 1.04
CA LYS A 140 -11.92 0.35 2.01
C LYS A 140 -11.32 1.66 1.48
N VAL A 141 -10.10 1.63 0.93
CA VAL A 141 -9.44 2.81 0.38
C VAL A 141 -10.22 3.35 -0.82
N ARG A 142 -10.72 2.47 -1.69
CA ARG A 142 -11.58 2.89 -2.80
C ARG A 142 -12.79 3.70 -2.30
N SER A 143 -13.50 3.20 -1.29
CA SER A 143 -14.64 3.92 -0.71
C SER A 143 -14.26 5.26 -0.07
N TYR A 144 -13.06 5.35 0.49
CA TYR A 144 -12.49 6.62 0.95
C TYR A 144 -12.21 7.59 -0.21
N LEU A 145 -11.56 7.11 -1.27
CA LEU A 145 -11.23 7.92 -2.44
C LEU A 145 -12.47 8.38 -3.22
N GLU A 146 -13.48 7.54 -3.36
CA GLU A 146 -14.77 7.89 -3.98
C GLU A 146 -15.41 9.13 -3.33
N LYS A 147 -15.25 9.27 -2.01
CA LYS A 147 -15.81 10.37 -1.23
C LYS A 147 -14.92 11.62 -1.22
N THR A 148 -13.60 11.45 -1.19
CA THR A 148 -12.66 12.56 -0.97
C THR A 148 -12.04 13.08 -2.25
N ASN A 149 -11.92 12.25 -3.27
CA ASN A 149 -11.23 12.53 -4.53
C ASN A 149 -11.99 11.91 -5.73
N PRO A 150 -13.26 12.30 -5.98
CA PRO A 150 -14.12 11.69 -7.00
C PRO A 150 -13.60 11.86 -8.43
N GLN A 151 -12.63 12.76 -8.66
CA GLN A 151 -11.99 12.97 -9.97
C GLN A 151 -10.99 11.87 -10.36
N LEU A 152 -10.59 10.99 -9.41
CA LEU A 152 -9.67 9.91 -9.69
C LEU A 152 -10.35 8.73 -10.40
N ARG A 153 -9.63 8.11 -11.34
CA ARG A 153 -10.08 6.89 -12.00
C ARG A 153 -9.77 5.68 -11.13
N LEU A 154 -10.79 5.11 -10.53
CA LEU A 154 -10.65 3.96 -9.64
C LEU A 154 -10.96 2.67 -10.38
N PHE A 155 -10.05 1.69 -10.31
CA PHE A 155 -10.30 0.35 -10.86
C PHE A 155 -11.31 -0.42 -10.00
N GLU A 156 -11.84 -1.54 -10.53
CA GLU A 156 -12.91 -2.31 -9.92
C GLU A 156 -12.55 -2.84 -8.52
N ARG A 157 -13.57 -3.19 -7.75
CA ARG A 157 -13.40 -3.87 -6.45
C ARG A 157 -12.86 -5.28 -6.68
N LEU A 158 -12.02 -5.74 -5.77
CA LEU A 158 -11.51 -7.10 -5.75
C LEU A 158 -12.51 -8.09 -5.16
#